data_fd62e838c5344d8c4b797e04b151ce31
#
_entry.id   fd62e838c5344d8c4b797e04b151ce31
#
_cell.length_a   1.000
_cell.length_b   1.000
_cell.length_c   1.000
_cell.angle_alpha   90.00
_cell.angle_beta   90.00
_cell.angle_gamma   90.00
#
_symmetry.space_group_name_H-M   'P 1'
#
loop_
_entity.id
_entity.type
_entity.pdbx_description
1 polymer ?
#
loop_
_entity_poly.entity_id
_entity_poly.type
_entity_poly.pdbx_seq_one_letter_code
_entity_poly.pdbx_strand_id
1 'polypeptide(L)'
;MVELTKKILERGNPVVFDGNFYWKSQIKDLINRLDFKNYIFTLNAPLKVCINRDKKRDKTYGEKAVREVYKKSTEFDYGIKIDVTRPVKECIDEILNYLPGN
;
A
#
# COMPACT_ATOMS: atom_id res chain seq x y z
N MET A 1 6.10 17.83 0.68
CA MET A 1 6.22 16.47 0.10
C MET A 1 5.82 16.41 -1.37
N VAL A 2 4.65 16.91 -1.74
CA VAL A 2 4.18 16.85 -3.14
C VAL A 2 5.13 17.57 -4.09
N GLU A 3 5.61 18.75 -3.73
CA GLU A 3 6.50 19.51 -4.60
C GLU A 3 7.87 18.86 -4.78
N LEU A 4 8.42 18.27 -3.72
CA LEU A 4 9.65 17.50 -3.81
C LEU A 4 9.46 16.28 -4.71
N THR A 5 8.33 15.59 -4.57
CA THR A 5 7.98 14.45 -5.41
C THR A 5 7.89 14.83 -6.87
N LYS A 6 7.25 15.98 -7.18
CA LYS A 6 7.18 16.49 -8.55
C LYS A 6 8.56 16.71 -9.15
N LYS A 7 9.48 17.30 -8.40
CA LYS A 7 10.85 17.52 -8.86
C LYS A 7 11.57 16.23 -9.21
N ILE A 8 11.39 15.21 -8.36
CA ILE A 8 11.99 13.89 -8.59
C ILE A 8 11.41 13.24 -9.85
N LEU A 9 10.10 13.29 -10.03
CA LEU A 9 9.40 12.72 -11.18
C LEU A 9 9.77 13.45 -12.48
N GLU A 10 9.89 14.76 -12.43
CA GLU A 10 10.29 15.58 -13.60
C GLU A 10 11.68 15.22 -14.10
N ARG A 11 12.55 14.69 -13.23
CA ARG A 11 13.88 14.21 -13.58
C ARG A 11 13.87 12.80 -14.15
N GLY A 12 12.70 12.18 -14.28
CA GLY A 12 12.55 10.84 -14.82
C GLY A 12 12.72 9.71 -13.80
N ASN A 13 12.80 10.04 -12.52
CA ASN A 13 12.95 9.04 -11.46
C ASN A 13 11.60 8.61 -10.88
N PRO A 14 11.39 7.31 -10.62
CA PRO A 14 10.17 6.85 -9.98
C PRO A 14 10.16 7.19 -8.49
N VAL A 15 8.96 7.33 -7.92
CA VAL A 15 8.77 7.54 -6.49
C VAL A 15 7.76 6.52 -5.97
N VAL A 16 8.07 5.93 -4.82
CA VAL A 16 7.18 4.99 -4.14
C VAL A 16 6.68 5.63 -2.85
N PHE A 17 5.35 5.65 -2.69
CA PHE A 17 4.72 6.04 -1.43
C PHE A 17 4.26 4.79 -0.71
N ASP A 18 4.79 4.57 0.48
CA ASP A 18 4.39 3.46 1.34
C ASP A 18 3.73 4.02 2.59
N GLY A 19 2.55 3.51 2.93
CA GLY A 19 1.84 3.99 4.10
C GLY A 19 0.43 3.43 4.23
N ASN A 20 -0.21 3.79 5.33
CA ASN A 20 -1.59 3.43 5.61
C ASN A 20 -2.49 4.60 5.24
N PHE A 21 -3.25 4.44 4.18
CA PHE A 21 -4.23 5.43 3.73
C PHE A 21 -5.63 4.94 4.11
N TYR A 22 -6.26 5.60 5.06
CA TYR A 22 -7.60 5.19 5.54
C TYR A 22 -8.74 5.84 4.78
N TRP A 23 -8.46 6.88 3.99
CA TRP A 23 -9.48 7.64 3.27
C TRP A 23 -9.14 7.67 1.78
N LYS A 24 -10.14 7.36 0.94
CA LYS A 24 -9.99 7.46 -0.52
C LYS A 24 -9.61 8.87 -0.96
N SER A 25 -10.10 9.87 -0.24
CA SER A 25 -9.81 11.28 -0.55
C SER A 25 -8.31 11.60 -0.48
N GLN A 26 -7.58 10.95 0.41
CA GLN A 26 -6.12 11.14 0.53
C GLN A 26 -5.40 10.72 -0.74
N ILE A 27 -5.77 9.57 -1.30
CA ILE A 27 -5.17 9.06 -2.54
C ILE A 27 -5.60 9.89 -3.74
N LYS A 28 -6.88 10.24 -3.83
CA LYS A 28 -7.38 11.09 -4.92
C LYS A 28 -6.71 12.44 -4.93
N ASP A 29 -6.51 13.05 -3.77
CA ASP A 29 -5.81 14.32 -3.65
C ASP A 29 -4.36 14.20 -4.13
N LEU A 30 -3.67 13.16 -3.72
CA LEU A 30 -2.29 12.91 -4.11
C LEU A 30 -2.17 12.72 -5.63
N ILE A 31 -3.06 11.93 -6.22
CA ILE A 31 -3.08 11.69 -7.67
C ILE A 31 -3.34 12.98 -8.43
N ASN A 32 -4.29 13.80 -7.96
CA ASN A 32 -4.64 15.05 -8.61
C ASN A 32 -3.52 16.07 -8.55
N ARG A 33 -2.74 16.08 -7.47
CA ARG A 33 -1.60 16.98 -7.31
C ARG A 33 -0.37 16.54 -8.10
N LEU A 34 -0.25 15.22 -8.32
CA LEU A 34 0.84 14.63 -9.07
C LEU A 34 0.32 14.23 -10.44
N ASP A 35 0.48 15.07 -11.43
CA ASP A 35 0.03 14.83 -12.80
C ASP A 35 1.00 13.92 -13.55
N PHE A 36 1.23 12.73 -13.00
CA PHE A 36 2.12 11.72 -13.56
C PHE A 36 1.42 10.36 -13.54
N LYS A 37 1.87 9.46 -14.41
CA LYS A 37 1.35 8.10 -14.45
C LYS A 37 1.62 7.43 -13.11
N ASN A 38 0.59 6.82 -12.52
CA ASN A 38 0.70 6.20 -11.20
C ASN A 38 0.09 4.80 -11.19
N TYR A 39 0.56 4.00 -10.25
CA TYR A 39 0.08 2.64 -10.00
C TYR A 39 -0.17 2.52 -8.51
N ILE A 40 -1.36 2.05 -8.15
CA ILE A 40 -1.76 1.91 -6.75
C ILE A 40 -1.95 0.43 -6.43
N PHE A 41 -1.28 -0.03 -5.38
CA PHE A 41 -1.38 -1.40 -4.92
C PHE A 41 -1.87 -1.41 -3.47
N THR A 42 -2.88 -2.23 -3.20
CA THR A 42 -3.40 -2.44 -1.85
C THR A 42 -3.00 -3.83 -1.39
N LEU A 43 -2.18 -3.88 -0.33
CA LEU A 43 -1.75 -5.15 0.25
C LEU A 43 -2.88 -5.71 1.11
N ASN A 44 -3.27 -6.95 0.85
CA ASN A 44 -4.42 -7.57 1.47
C ASN A 44 -4.09 -8.92 2.08
N ALA A 45 -4.60 -9.17 3.29
CA ALA A 45 -4.48 -10.45 3.98
C ALA A 45 -5.71 -10.66 4.87
N PRO A 46 -6.14 -11.92 5.11
CA PRO A 46 -7.22 -12.18 6.05
C PRO A 46 -6.90 -11.68 7.46
N LEU A 47 -7.93 -11.29 8.21
CA LEU A 47 -7.76 -10.78 9.59
C LEU A 47 -6.97 -11.74 10.46
N LYS A 48 -7.24 -13.04 10.36
CA LYS A 48 -6.54 -14.07 11.12
C LYS A 48 -5.02 -14.02 10.90
N VAL A 49 -4.61 -13.82 9.66
CA VAL A 49 -3.19 -13.70 9.29
C VAL A 49 -2.59 -12.43 9.91
N CYS A 50 -3.30 -11.32 9.85
CA CYS A 50 -2.83 -10.06 10.44
C CYS A 50 -2.64 -10.18 11.95
N ILE A 51 -3.58 -10.83 12.65
CA ILE A 51 -3.48 -11.06 14.09
C ILE A 51 -2.28 -11.94 14.42
N ASN A 52 -2.08 -13.02 13.67
CA ASN A 52 -0.95 -13.93 13.90
C ASN A 52 0.39 -13.24 13.65
N ARG A 53 0.49 -12.40 12.62
CA ARG A 53 1.70 -11.65 12.33
C ARG A 53 2.02 -10.66 13.44
N ASP A 54 1.01 -9.99 13.98
CA ASP A 54 1.20 -9.06 15.08
C ASP A 54 1.72 -9.80 16.33
N LYS A 55 1.18 -10.96 16.64
CA LYS A 55 1.62 -11.75 17.81
C LYS A 55 3.09 -12.18 17.74
N LYS A 56 3.65 -12.29 16.54
CA LYS A 56 5.03 -12.68 16.31
C LYS A 56 6.02 -11.52 16.33
N ARG A 57 5.52 -10.29 16.46
CA ARG A 57 6.38 -9.10 16.52
C ARG A 57 6.96 -8.90 17.91
N ASP A 58 8.15 -8.30 17.98
CA ASP A 58 8.78 -7.97 19.25
C ASP A 58 7.93 -7.01 20.08
N LYS A 59 7.30 -6.05 19.40
CA LYS A 59 6.35 -5.14 20.04
C LYS A 59 5.00 -5.31 19.33
N THR A 60 4.07 -5.92 20.04
CA THR A 60 2.72 -6.16 19.50
C THR A 60 1.83 -4.95 19.74
N TYR A 61 0.91 -4.69 18.79
CA TYR A 61 -0.13 -3.68 18.96
C TYR A 61 -1.36 -4.21 19.69
N GLY A 62 -1.51 -5.54 19.73
CA GLY A 62 -2.66 -6.20 20.33
C GLY A 62 -3.77 -6.48 19.33
N GLU A 63 -4.55 -7.52 19.60
CA GLU A 63 -5.61 -7.97 18.71
C GLU A 63 -6.66 -6.89 18.42
N LYS A 64 -7.04 -6.12 19.45
CA LYS A 64 -8.05 -5.07 19.28
C LYS A 64 -7.59 -4.00 18.28
N ALA A 65 -6.34 -3.55 18.40
CA ALA A 65 -5.77 -2.56 17.49
C ALA A 65 -5.68 -3.11 16.07
N VAL A 66 -5.27 -4.37 15.92
CA VAL A 66 -5.19 -5.03 14.60
C VAL A 66 -6.57 -5.10 13.95
N ARG A 67 -7.60 -5.45 14.71
CA ARG A 67 -8.97 -5.51 14.20
C ARG A 67 -9.49 -4.15 13.74
N GLU A 68 -9.18 -3.09 14.45
CA GLU A 68 -9.60 -1.74 14.08
C GLU A 68 -8.94 -1.27 12.80
N VAL A 69 -7.63 -1.48 12.66
CA VAL A 69 -6.90 -1.15 11.44
C VAL A 69 -7.40 -1.97 10.25
N TYR A 70 -7.63 -3.26 10.47
CA TYR A 70 -8.14 -4.14 9.43
C TYR A 70 -9.50 -3.68 8.92
N LYS A 71 -10.40 -3.31 9.81
CA LYS A 71 -11.73 -2.81 9.45
C LYS A 71 -11.63 -1.59 8.54
N LYS A 72 -10.80 -0.61 8.93
CA LYS A 72 -10.60 0.60 8.13
C LYS A 72 -9.96 0.30 6.78
N SER A 73 -8.99 -0.59 6.76
CA SER A 73 -8.28 -0.96 5.53
C SER A 73 -9.18 -1.70 4.54
N THR A 74 -10.08 -2.56 5.03
CA THR A 74 -10.98 -3.31 4.16
C THR A 74 -12.15 -2.49 3.64
N GLU A 75 -12.51 -1.41 4.32
CA GLU A 75 -13.47 -0.44 3.79
C GLU A 75 -12.88 0.36 2.64
N PHE A 76 -11.56 0.35 2.52
CA PHE A 76 -10.80 1.07 1.52
C PHE A 76 -10.62 0.20 0.26
N ASP A 77 -11.51 0.35 -0.69
CA ASP A 77 -11.49 -0.43 -1.93
C ASP A 77 -10.92 0.41 -3.08
N TYR A 78 -9.60 0.46 -3.20
CA TYR A 78 -8.93 1.27 -4.20
C TYR A 78 -7.62 0.62 -4.64
N GLY A 79 -7.39 0.63 -5.96
CA GLY A 79 -6.15 0.10 -6.52
C GLY A 79 -6.18 -1.40 -6.79
N ILE A 80 -5.01 -1.92 -7.14
CA ILE A 80 -4.81 -3.34 -7.43
C ILE A 80 -4.57 -4.08 -6.11
N LYS A 81 -5.36 -5.09 -5.83
CA LYS A 81 -5.23 -5.86 -4.59
C LYS A 81 -4.16 -6.93 -4.74
N ILE A 82 -3.21 -6.94 -3.82
CA ILE A 82 -2.13 -7.92 -3.78
C ILE A 82 -2.30 -8.78 -2.53
N ASP A 83 -2.45 -10.07 -2.72
CA ASP A 83 -2.55 -11.04 -1.61
C ASP A 83 -1.16 -11.25 -1.01
N VAL A 84 -0.96 -10.77 0.22
CA VAL A 84 0.33 -10.86 0.91
C VAL A 84 0.42 -12.06 1.85
N THR A 85 -0.46 -13.05 1.71
CA THR A 85 -0.32 -14.34 2.41
C THR A 85 0.72 -15.23 1.74
N ARG A 86 1.08 -14.92 0.51
CA ARG A 86 2.09 -15.62 -0.29
C ARG A 86 3.51 -15.18 0.10
N PRO A 87 4.53 -15.94 -0.29
CA PRO A 87 5.92 -15.50 -0.10
C PRO A 87 6.17 -14.12 -0.69
N VAL A 88 7.03 -13.33 -0.05
CA VAL A 88 7.33 -11.96 -0.46
C VAL A 88 7.77 -11.88 -1.92
N LYS A 89 8.56 -12.84 -2.39
CA LYS A 89 9.03 -12.87 -3.77
C LYS A 89 7.87 -12.91 -4.77
N GLU A 90 6.85 -13.72 -4.50
CA GLU A 90 5.68 -13.82 -5.38
C GLU A 90 4.89 -12.52 -5.41
N CYS A 91 4.76 -11.86 -4.26
CA CYS A 91 4.09 -10.56 -4.18
C CYS A 91 4.83 -9.51 -5.00
N ILE A 92 6.15 -9.47 -4.88
CA ILE A 92 6.99 -8.53 -5.63
C ILE A 92 6.89 -8.82 -7.13
N ASP A 93 6.95 -10.07 -7.53
CA ASP A 93 6.84 -10.45 -8.94
C ASP A 93 5.49 -10.02 -9.53
N GLU A 94 4.42 -10.17 -8.77
CA GLU A 94 3.11 -9.72 -9.22
C GLU A 94 3.05 -8.22 -9.40
N ILE A 95 3.57 -7.45 -8.44
CA ILE A 95 3.63 -5.99 -8.53
C ILE A 95 4.43 -5.55 -9.75
N LEU A 96 5.58 -6.16 -9.98
CA LEU A 96 6.45 -5.84 -11.11
C LEU A 96 5.79 -6.11 -12.46
N ASN A 97 4.91 -7.12 -12.54
CA ASN A 97 4.17 -7.42 -13.76
C ASN A 97 3.21 -6.31 -14.19
N TYR A 98 2.73 -5.50 -13.24
CA TYR A 98 1.86 -4.36 -13.54
C TYR A 98 2.63 -3.12 -13.93
N LEU A 99 3.93 -3.05 -13.64
CA LEU A 99 4.74 -1.88 -13.92
C LEU A 99 5.34 -1.94 -15.32
N PRO A 100 5.50 -0.77 -16.00
CA PRO A 100 6.10 -0.76 -17.34
C PRO A 100 7.58 -1.12 -17.28
N GLY A 101 8.06 -1.76 -18.35
CA GLY A 101 9.46 -2.14 -18.47
C GLY A 101 9.82 -3.51 -17.89
N ASN A 102 8.82 -4.25 -17.41
CA ASN A 102 9.04 -5.60 -16.86
C ASN A 102 8.30 -6.65 -17.66
#